data_a597e3975b134eb3f7c01fa5b4a25952
#
_entry.id   a597e3975b134eb3f7c01fa5b4a25952
#
_cell.length_a   1.000
_cell.length_b   1.000
_cell.length_c   1.000
_cell.angle_alpha   90.00
_cell.angle_beta   90.00
_cell.angle_gamma   90.00
#
_symmetry.space_group_name_H-M   'P 1'
#
loop_
_entity.id
_entity.type
_entity.pdbx_description
1 polymer ?
#
loop_
_entity_poly.entity_id
_entity_poly.type
_entity_poly.pdbx_seq_one_letter_code
_entity_poly.pdbx_strand_id
1 'polypeptide(L)'
;MKKLDESNPEPRGELQLRILANRTDANISGDISGGWLVTQMDSAASIVANRIARGRTATMAIGDMSFIRPIKVGSVVCCYTHLISMGRSSARIMVEVWSRMPEDELRHKVTEAEFVYVAIDDNRRIRPIEPRISRADSPD
;
A
#
# COMPACT_ATOMS: atom_id res chain seq x y z
N MET A 1 -3.15 11.72 17.64
CA MET A 1 -2.39 11.47 16.41
C MET A 1 -0.91 11.32 16.76
N LYS A 2 -0.31 10.29 16.28
CA LYS A 2 1.11 10.06 16.52
C LYS A 2 1.94 11.16 15.86
N LYS A 3 2.77 11.81 16.64
CA LYS A 3 3.61 12.88 16.13
C LYS A 3 4.69 12.28 15.22
N LEU A 4 4.76 12.75 13.99
CA LEU A 4 5.82 12.35 13.09
C LEU A 4 7.15 12.91 13.57
N ASP A 5 8.18 12.11 13.47
CA ASP A 5 9.54 12.56 13.74
C ASP A 5 9.99 13.43 12.56
N GLU A 6 9.87 14.74 12.73
CA GLU A 6 10.23 15.68 11.69
C GLU A 6 11.72 15.76 11.43
N SER A 7 12.54 15.29 12.37
CA SER A 7 13.99 15.29 12.20
C SER A 7 14.47 14.19 11.25
N ASN A 8 13.68 13.14 11.09
CA ASN A 8 14.02 12.02 10.22
C ASN A 8 12.76 11.35 9.66
N PRO A 9 12.01 12.05 8.80
CA PRO A 9 10.77 11.51 8.26
C PRO A 9 11.07 10.44 7.20
N GLU A 10 11.02 9.19 7.61
CA GLU A 10 11.24 8.06 6.71
C GLU A 10 10.02 7.16 6.63
N PRO A 11 9.68 6.69 5.42
CA PRO A 11 8.66 5.66 5.28
C PRO A 11 9.11 4.36 5.91
N ARG A 12 8.13 3.64 6.45
CA ARG A 12 8.34 2.30 6.95
C ARG A 12 7.94 1.29 5.87
N GLY A 13 8.84 0.38 5.56
CA GLY A 13 8.57 -0.69 4.62
C GLY A 13 9.21 -0.49 3.25
N GLU A 14 8.76 -1.29 2.30
CA GLU A 14 9.31 -1.30 0.95
C GLU A 14 8.48 -0.44 0.00
N LEU A 15 9.15 0.24 -0.91
CA LEU A 15 8.49 0.98 -1.97
C LEU A 15 7.89 -0.01 -2.98
N GLN A 16 6.58 0.07 -3.19
CA GLN A 16 5.88 -0.76 -4.17
C GLN A 16 5.47 0.02 -5.41
N LEU A 17 5.06 1.28 -5.24
CA LEU A 17 4.65 2.14 -6.33
C LEU A 17 5.23 3.53 -6.17
N ARG A 18 5.65 4.09 -7.30
CA ARG A 18 6.01 5.50 -7.42
C ARG A 18 5.31 6.01 -8.66
N ILE A 19 4.43 6.97 -8.50
CA ILE A 19 3.60 7.43 -9.59
C ILE A 19 3.44 8.94 -9.54
N LEU A 20 3.34 9.55 -10.71
CA LEU A 20 3.08 10.98 -10.82
C LEU A 20 1.58 11.22 -10.78
N ALA A 21 1.15 12.09 -9.87
CA ALA A 21 -0.25 12.49 -9.76
C ALA A 21 -0.57 13.53 -10.81
N ASN A 22 -1.46 13.20 -11.73
CA ASN A 22 -1.78 14.04 -12.88
C ASN A 22 -3.06 14.84 -12.68
N ARG A 23 -3.25 15.83 -13.53
CA ARG A 23 -4.46 16.67 -13.50
C ARG A 23 -5.74 15.85 -13.65
N THR A 24 -5.70 14.76 -14.43
CA THR A 24 -6.85 13.88 -14.60
C THR A 24 -7.23 13.11 -13.33
N ASP A 25 -6.33 13.09 -12.34
CA ASP A 25 -6.56 12.41 -11.06
C ASP A 25 -7.12 13.35 -10.00
N ALA A 26 -7.30 14.63 -10.36
CA ALA A 26 -7.77 15.65 -9.43
C ALA A 26 -9.28 15.65 -9.30
N ASN A 27 -9.77 16.06 -8.13
CA ASN A 27 -11.17 16.33 -7.90
C ASN A 27 -11.53 17.74 -8.39
N ILE A 28 -12.79 18.13 -8.24
CA ILE A 28 -13.27 19.45 -8.70
C ILE A 28 -12.65 20.60 -7.91
N SER A 29 -12.08 20.34 -6.74
CA SER A 29 -11.39 21.36 -5.92
C SER A 29 -9.93 21.55 -6.32
N GLY A 30 -9.42 20.76 -7.27
CA GLY A 30 -8.05 20.87 -7.74
C GLY A 30 -7.03 20.04 -6.98
N ASP A 31 -7.46 19.29 -5.97
CA ASP A 31 -6.60 18.34 -5.24
C ASP A 31 -6.76 16.94 -5.81
N ILE A 32 -5.75 16.12 -5.62
CA ILE A 32 -5.80 14.72 -6.06
C ILE A 32 -6.92 14.00 -5.30
N SER A 33 -7.72 13.25 -6.05
CA SER A 33 -8.87 12.53 -5.52
C SER A 33 -8.45 11.49 -4.49
N GLY A 34 -9.16 11.43 -3.36
CA GLY A 34 -8.95 10.39 -2.36
C GLY A 34 -9.19 8.98 -2.91
N GLY A 35 -10.18 8.84 -3.80
CA GLY A 35 -10.47 7.55 -4.44
C GLY A 35 -9.34 7.08 -5.33
N TRP A 36 -8.71 8.00 -6.06
CA TRP A 36 -7.52 7.66 -6.85
C TRP A 36 -6.42 7.14 -5.93
N LEU A 37 -6.20 7.81 -4.80
CA LEU A 37 -5.16 7.40 -3.88
C LEU A 37 -5.41 6.02 -3.28
N VAL A 38 -6.65 5.75 -2.87
CA VAL A 38 -7.03 4.43 -2.35
C VAL A 38 -6.77 3.34 -3.40
N THR A 39 -7.05 3.63 -4.68
CA THR A 39 -6.76 2.70 -5.77
C THR A 39 -5.27 2.39 -5.87
N GLN A 40 -4.42 3.42 -5.74
CA GLN A 40 -2.97 3.21 -5.77
C GLN A 40 -2.49 2.39 -4.56
N MET A 41 -3.05 2.67 -3.39
CA MET A 41 -2.70 1.94 -2.17
C MET A 41 -3.10 0.46 -2.28
N ASP A 42 -4.30 0.20 -2.80
CA ASP A 42 -4.77 -1.17 -3.01
C ASP A 42 -3.87 -1.91 -4.00
N SER A 43 -3.48 -1.25 -5.09
CA SER A 43 -2.54 -1.84 -6.05
C SER A 43 -1.20 -2.18 -5.40
N ALA A 44 -0.67 -1.27 -4.59
CA ALA A 44 0.60 -1.49 -3.90
C ALA A 44 0.52 -2.69 -2.96
N ALA A 45 -0.55 -2.76 -2.16
CA ALA A 45 -0.74 -3.85 -1.21
C ALA A 45 -1.03 -5.18 -1.93
N SER A 46 -1.74 -5.15 -3.06
CA SER A 46 -2.03 -6.34 -3.86
C SER A 46 -0.76 -6.99 -4.40
N ILE A 47 0.21 -6.18 -4.80
CA ILE A 47 1.51 -6.69 -5.27
C ILE A 47 2.14 -7.57 -4.18
N VAL A 48 2.13 -7.08 -2.95
CA VAL A 48 2.69 -7.80 -1.80
C VAL A 48 1.83 -9.02 -1.46
N ALA A 49 0.52 -8.83 -1.39
CA ALA A 49 -0.41 -9.91 -1.02
C ALA A 49 -0.31 -11.08 -1.99
N ASN A 50 -0.28 -10.80 -3.30
CA ASN A 50 -0.20 -11.87 -4.31
C ASN A 50 1.12 -12.62 -4.24
N ARG A 51 2.20 -11.92 -3.91
CA ARG A 51 3.51 -12.56 -3.72
C ARG A 51 3.49 -13.48 -2.49
N ILE A 52 2.95 -13.00 -1.38
CA ILE A 52 2.85 -13.77 -0.14
C ILE A 52 1.97 -15.01 -0.34
N ALA A 53 0.81 -14.82 -0.97
CA ALA A 53 -0.14 -15.89 -1.21
C ALA A 53 0.26 -16.82 -2.35
N ARG A 54 1.25 -16.43 -3.14
CA ARG A 54 1.68 -17.15 -4.35
C ARG A 54 0.53 -17.39 -5.32
N GLY A 55 -0.26 -16.36 -5.52
CA GLY A 55 -1.40 -16.43 -6.41
C GLY A 55 -2.41 -15.35 -6.10
N ARG A 56 -3.64 -15.64 -6.49
CA ARG A 56 -4.71 -14.65 -6.43
C ARG A 56 -5.12 -14.33 -5.00
N THR A 57 -5.38 -13.06 -4.77
CA THR A 57 -5.96 -12.57 -3.52
C THR A 57 -7.12 -11.63 -3.84
N ALA A 58 -7.97 -11.43 -2.84
CA ALA A 58 -9.04 -10.46 -2.90
C ALA A 58 -8.90 -9.49 -1.73
N THR A 59 -9.16 -8.23 -1.98
CA THR A 59 -9.22 -7.22 -0.92
C THR A 59 -10.43 -7.50 -0.05
N MET A 60 -10.21 -7.71 1.23
CA MET A 60 -11.28 -8.05 2.16
C MET A 60 -11.71 -6.86 3.00
N ALA A 61 -10.76 -6.03 3.42
CA ALA A 61 -11.04 -4.88 4.26
C ALA A 61 -9.97 -3.82 4.10
N ILE A 62 -10.41 -2.59 4.27
CA ILE A 62 -9.52 -1.42 4.33
C ILE A 62 -9.83 -0.74 5.65
N GLY A 63 -8.80 -0.55 6.47
CA GLY A 63 -8.95 0.07 7.76
C GLY A 63 -9.17 1.57 7.69
N ASP A 64 -9.31 2.18 8.85
CA ASP A 64 -9.52 3.61 8.96
C ASP A 64 -8.39 4.37 8.29
N MET A 65 -8.76 5.40 7.56
CA MET A 65 -7.82 6.20 6.81
C MET A 65 -8.13 7.69 6.99
N SER A 66 -7.12 8.44 7.39
CA SER A 66 -7.22 9.89 7.50
C SER A 66 -6.14 10.52 6.63
N PHE A 67 -6.53 11.47 5.80
CA PHE A 67 -5.59 12.21 4.98
C PHE A 67 -5.01 13.36 5.79
N ILE A 68 -3.72 13.28 6.07
CA ILE A 68 -3.02 14.28 6.90
C ILE A 68 -2.88 15.59 6.13
N ARG A 69 -2.71 15.48 4.81
CA ARG A 69 -2.54 16.64 3.94
C ARG A 69 -3.01 16.33 2.51
N PRO A 70 -3.41 17.33 1.74
CA PRO A 70 -3.80 17.11 0.35
C PRO A 70 -2.58 16.82 -0.52
N ILE A 71 -2.81 16.13 -1.64
CA ILE A 71 -1.79 15.88 -2.65
C ILE A 71 -2.04 16.84 -3.81
N LYS A 72 -1.01 17.59 -4.17
CA LYS A 72 -1.09 18.54 -5.28
C LYS A 72 -0.86 17.83 -6.60
N VAL A 73 -1.52 18.32 -7.65
CA VAL A 73 -1.25 17.88 -9.02
C VAL A 73 0.22 18.10 -9.33
N GLY A 74 0.86 17.10 -9.93
CA GLY A 74 2.28 17.13 -10.24
C GLY A 74 3.17 16.50 -9.17
N SER A 75 2.60 16.10 -8.04
CA SER A 75 3.36 15.43 -6.98
C SER A 75 3.82 14.04 -7.38
N VAL A 76 4.99 13.66 -6.93
CA VAL A 76 5.45 12.27 -6.96
C VAL A 76 4.88 11.59 -5.73
N VAL A 77 4.07 10.55 -5.96
CA VAL A 77 3.39 9.80 -4.90
C VAL A 77 4.02 8.42 -4.79
N CYS A 78 4.42 8.06 -3.58
CA CYS A 78 5.08 6.79 -3.29
C CYS A 78 4.27 6.01 -2.27
N CYS A 79 4.02 4.73 -2.57
CA CYS A 79 3.34 3.81 -1.65
C CYS A 79 4.35 2.80 -1.12
N TYR A 80 4.51 2.79 0.20
CA TYR A 80 5.39 1.86 0.92
C TYR A 80 4.54 0.86 1.68
N THR A 81 4.98 -0.38 1.73
CA THR A 81 4.22 -1.44 2.39
C THR A 81 5.08 -2.22 3.37
N HIS A 82 4.45 -2.69 4.44
CA HIS A 82 5.04 -3.70 5.29
C HIS A 82 3.96 -4.66 5.80
N LEU A 83 4.33 -5.91 5.95
CA LEU A 83 3.44 -6.94 6.47
C LEU A 83 3.25 -6.74 7.97
N ILE A 84 1.99 -6.67 8.42
CA ILE A 84 1.67 -6.56 9.85
C ILE A 84 1.55 -7.95 10.45
N SER A 85 0.74 -8.81 9.82
CA SER A 85 0.49 -10.16 10.33
C SER A 85 -0.12 -11.04 9.24
N MET A 86 -0.09 -12.34 9.48
CA MET A 86 -0.73 -13.31 8.60
C MET A 86 -1.64 -14.22 9.41
N GLY A 87 -2.83 -14.49 8.86
CA GLY A 87 -3.70 -15.56 9.30
C GLY A 87 -3.51 -16.78 8.41
N ARG A 88 -4.38 -17.77 8.59
CA ARG A 88 -4.32 -19.00 7.78
C ARG A 88 -4.53 -18.71 6.28
N SER A 89 -5.45 -17.82 5.97
CA SER A 89 -5.83 -17.50 4.58
C SER A 89 -5.71 -16.02 4.27
N SER A 90 -5.20 -15.22 5.21
CA SER A 90 -5.20 -13.77 5.09
C SER A 90 -3.84 -13.16 5.36
N ALA A 91 -3.66 -11.95 4.86
CA ALA A 91 -2.49 -11.13 5.12
C ALA A 91 -2.95 -9.71 5.42
N ARG A 92 -2.36 -9.11 6.45
CA ARG A 92 -2.64 -7.73 6.84
C ARG A 92 -1.41 -6.90 6.51
N ILE A 93 -1.61 -5.90 5.68
CA ILE A 93 -0.52 -5.11 5.12
C ILE A 93 -0.77 -3.64 5.41
N MET A 94 0.21 -2.97 6.00
CA MET A 94 0.17 -1.53 6.17
C MET A 94 0.67 -0.86 4.91
N VAL A 95 -0.05 0.14 4.44
CA VAL A 95 0.38 0.95 3.31
C VAL A 95 0.55 2.39 3.79
N GLU A 96 1.73 2.94 3.58
CA GLU A 96 2.02 4.36 3.83
C GLU A 96 2.16 5.08 2.51
N VAL A 97 1.56 6.26 2.42
CA VAL A 97 1.67 7.10 1.23
C VAL A 97 2.47 8.35 1.58
N TRP A 98 3.47 8.61 0.78
CA TRP A 98 4.34 9.78 0.89
C TRP A 98 4.32 10.54 -0.42
N SER A 99 4.44 11.85 -0.35
CA SER A 99 4.45 12.69 -1.54
C SER A 99 5.50 13.79 -1.44
N ARG A 100 5.94 14.24 -2.60
CA ARG A 100 6.77 15.44 -2.73
C ARG A 100 6.59 16.01 -4.12
N MET A 101 6.77 17.33 -4.26
CA MET A 101 6.88 17.88 -5.59
C MET A 101 8.24 17.47 -6.18
N PRO A 102 8.34 17.30 -7.50
CA PRO A 102 9.59 16.83 -8.11
C PRO A 102 10.81 17.70 -7.79
N GLU A 103 10.60 18.99 -7.61
CA GLU A 103 11.68 19.94 -7.29
C GLU A 103 12.05 19.97 -5.81
N ASP A 104 11.23 19.37 -4.94
CA ASP A 104 11.48 19.37 -3.50
C ASP A 104 12.29 18.15 -3.08
N GLU A 105 13.19 18.35 -2.12
CA GLU A 105 13.94 17.25 -1.54
C GLU A 105 13.19 16.55 -0.41
N LEU A 106 12.34 17.31 0.29
CA LEU A 106 11.61 16.79 1.43
C LEU A 106 10.31 16.10 1.00
N ARG A 107 10.13 14.90 1.48
CA ARG A 107 8.89 14.17 1.30
C ARG A 107 8.02 14.31 2.54
N HIS A 108 6.72 14.18 2.35
CA HIS A 108 5.72 14.31 3.42
C HIS A 108 4.81 13.11 3.44
N LYS A 109 4.50 12.63 4.63
CA LYS A 109 3.53 11.55 4.79
C LYS A 109 2.12 12.11 4.56
N VAL A 110 1.37 11.45 3.71
CA VAL A 110 0.01 11.83 3.34
C VAL A 110 -1.01 11.07 4.16
N THR A 111 -0.87 9.77 4.22
CA THR A 111 -1.79 8.90 4.92
C THR A 111 -1.18 7.52 5.12
N GLU A 112 -1.86 6.72 5.92
CA GLU A 112 -1.57 5.29 6.04
C GLU A 112 -2.86 4.54 6.32
N ALA A 113 -2.92 3.29 5.92
CA ALA A 113 -4.06 2.43 6.21
C ALA A 113 -3.65 0.97 6.15
N GLU A 114 -4.33 0.16 6.92
CA GLU A 114 -4.17 -1.28 6.90
C GLU A 114 -5.11 -1.88 5.88
N PHE A 115 -4.57 -2.72 5.01
CA PHE A 115 -5.33 -3.46 4.01
C PHE A 115 -5.27 -4.94 4.35
N VAL A 116 -6.43 -5.61 4.31
CA VAL A 116 -6.52 -7.05 4.58
C VAL A 116 -6.88 -7.76 3.29
N TYR A 117 -6.08 -8.77 2.95
CA TYR A 117 -6.27 -9.59 1.76
C TYR A 117 -6.52 -11.03 2.16
N VAL A 118 -7.33 -11.72 1.38
CA VAL A 118 -7.56 -13.14 1.56
C VAL A 118 -7.12 -13.88 0.29
N ALA A 119 -6.43 -15.00 0.47
CA ALA A 119 -6.01 -15.83 -0.64
C ALA A 119 -7.22 -16.58 -1.21
N ILE A 120 -7.33 -16.61 -2.52
CA ILE A 120 -8.43 -17.26 -3.22
C ILE A 120 -7.90 -18.19 -4.30
N ASP A 121 -8.69 -19.22 -4.62
CA ASP A 121 -8.40 -20.13 -5.73
C ASP A 121 -9.02 -19.60 -7.03
N ASP A 122 -8.89 -20.37 -8.10
CA ASP A 122 -9.42 -19.98 -9.42
C ASP A 122 -10.93 -19.90 -9.45
N ASN A 123 -11.61 -20.53 -8.50
CA ASN A 123 -13.06 -20.45 -8.35
C ASN A 123 -13.48 -19.36 -7.37
N ARG A 124 -12.54 -18.51 -6.96
CA ARG A 124 -12.73 -17.40 -6.02
C ARG A 124 -13.14 -17.87 -4.64
N ARG A 125 -12.76 -19.07 -4.26
CA ARG A 125 -12.96 -19.58 -2.91
C ARG A 125 -11.72 -19.35 -2.07
N ILE A 126 -11.95 -19.11 -0.78
CA ILE A 126 -10.85 -18.89 0.16
C ILE A 126 -10.01 -20.16 0.25
N ARG A 127 -8.70 -19.99 0.21
CA ARG A 127 -7.75 -21.08 0.37
C ARG A 127 -6.70 -20.70 1.42
N PRO A 128 -6.09 -21.71 2.07
CA PRO A 128 -5.00 -21.39 2.98
C PRO A 128 -3.77 -20.89 2.22
N ILE A 129 -3.03 -20.02 2.89
CA ILE A 129 -1.71 -19.58 2.39
C ILE A 129 -0.72 -20.64 2.85
N GLU A 130 -0.05 -21.27 1.90
CA GLU A 130 0.91 -22.30 2.21
C GLU A 130 2.16 -21.69 2.85
N PRO A 131 2.75 -22.39 3.84
CA PRO A 131 3.98 -21.92 4.45
C PRO A 131 5.07 -21.76 3.40
N ARG A 132 5.83 -20.67 3.52
CA ARG A 132 6.95 -20.41 2.64
C ARG A 132 8.08 -21.37 3.00
N ILE A 133 8.44 -22.22 2.05
CA ILE A 133 9.60 -23.09 2.23
C ILE A 133 10.84 -22.25 1.95
N SER A 134 11.78 -22.25 2.89
CA SER A 134 13.04 -21.55 2.68
C SER A 134 13.84 -22.27 1.59
N ARG A 135 14.72 -21.53 0.91
CA ARG A 135 15.53 -22.10 -0.17
C ARG A 135 16.40 -23.26 0.30
N ALA A 136 16.81 -23.22 1.57
CA ALA A 136 17.63 -24.28 2.17
C ALA A 136 16.83 -25.56 2.39
N ASP A 137 15.52 -25.46 2.53
CA ASP A 137 14.64 -26.60 2.78
C ASP A 137 13.93 -27.08 1.51
N SER A 138 14.19 -26.44 0.38
CA SER A 138 13.56 -26.77 -0.88
C SER A 138 14.18 -28.04 -1.45
N PRO A 139 13.38 -29.09 -1.73
CA PRO A 139 13.91 -30.21 -2.49
C PRO A 139 14.15 -29.75 -3.92
N ASP A 140 15.28 -29.99 -4.43
CA ASP A 140 15.60 -29.62 -5.81
C ASP A 140 14.85 -30.50 -6.81
#